data_15c86ec7786fe031180065df44ed1269
#
_entry.id   15c86ec7786fe031180065df44ed1269
#
_cell.length_a   1.000
_cell.length_b   1.000
_cell.length_c   1.000
_cell.angle_alpha   90.00
_cell.angle_beta   90.00
_cell.angle_gamma   90.00
#
_symmetry.space_group_name_H-M   'P 1'
#
loop_
_entity.id
_entity.type
_entity.pdbx_description
1 polymer ?
#
loop_
_entity_poly.entity_id
_entity_poly.type
_entity_poly.pdbx_seq_one_letter_code
_entity_poly.pdbx_strand_id
1 'polypeptide(L)'
;MLQKNCFLLFLFLSTCNFLVNAQTKPEFRGVWVATVENIDWPTAGNTNSDLQKEEFIKLLNLHQRNGINALIVQIRPCTDAFYPSQFEPWSQWLTGKQGQPPFPYYDPLEFMIKETHKRGMSFHAWMNPYRAVFNIGVSAISATHITRLHPTWFLNYGDKTYFDPGNKEAQKYVANVVKDVVTRYAVDAIHFDDYFYPYRLAGKEFPDDNSYRQNGNGLNKNDW
;
A
#
# COMPACT_ATOMS: atom_id res chain seq x y z
N MET A 1 -24.56 56.57 39.81
CA MET A 1 -24.59 56.25 38.36
C MET A 1 -23.38 55.40 37.89
N LEU A 2 -22.24 55.35 38.63
CA LEU A 2 -21.06 54.56 38.21
C LEU A 2 -21.15 53.04 38.44
N GLN A 3 -21.93 52.55 39.41
CA GLN A 3 -22.03 51.11 39.68
C GLN A 3 -22.79 50.26 38.68
N LYS A 4 -23.73 50.84 37.92
CA LYS A 4 -24.49 50.09 36.90
C LYS A 4 -23.70 49.86 35.62
N ASN A 5 -22.74 50.69 35.28
CA ASN A 5 -21.95 50.56 34.07
C ASN A 5 -20.83 49.53 34.21
N CYS A 6 -20.31 49.29 35.40
CA CYS A 6 -19.31 48.24 35.65
C CYS A 6 -19.90 46.81 35.48
N PHE A 7 -21.16 46.62 35.87
CA PHE A 7 -21.82 45.33 35.78
C PHE A 7 -22.10 44.92 34.34
N LEU A 8 -22.47 45.87 33.47
CA LEU A 8 -22.68 45.66 32.06
C LEU A 8 -21.37 45.35 31.30
N LEU A 9 -20.26 46.00 31.72
CA LEU A 9 -18.96 45.72 31.09
C LEU A 9 -18.40 44.32 31.47
N PHE A 10 -18.66 43.85 32.70
CA PHE A 10 -18.28 42.52 33.15
C PHE A 10 -19.12 41.42 32.46
N LEU A 11 -20.42 41.68 32.18
CA LEU A 11 -21.29 40.75 31.46
C LEU A 11 -20.87 40.61 29.98
N PHE A 12 -20.40 41.70 29.36
CA PHE A 12 -19.93 41.67 27.96
C PHE A 12 -18.59 40.98 27.80
N LEU A 13 -17.70 41.06 28.76
CA LEU A 13 -16.41 40.33 28.80
C LEU A 13 -16.59 38.82 29.06
N SER A 14 -17.65 38.42 29.77
CA SER A 14 -17.93 37.02 30.07
C SER A 14 -18.53 36.26 28.86
N THR A 15 -19.16 36.97 27.90
CA THR A 15 -19.77 36.34 26.73
C THR A 15 -18.82 36.16 25.54
N CYS A 16 -17.62 36.80 25.58
CA CYS A 16 -16.62 36.68 24.51
C CYS A 16 -15.74 35.43 24.59
N ASN A 17 -15.87 34.63 25.64
CA ASN A 17 -15.01 33.44 25.81
C ASN A 17 -15.54 32.14 25.13
N PHE A 18 -16.58 32.20 24.33
CA PHE A 18 -17.28 31.02 23.83
C PHE A 18 -17.01 30.63 22.37
N LEU A 19 -16.19 31.33 21.61
CA LEU A 19 -16.03 31.00 20.19
C LEU A 19 -14.59 31.04 19.67
N VAL A 20 -13.67 30.36 20.33
CA VAL A 20 -12.44 29.93 19.64
C VAL A 20 -12.32 28.42 19.80
N ASN A 21 -13.24 27.67 19.23
CA ASN A 21 -12.93 26.37 18.74
C ASN A 21 -12.05 26.60 17.49
N ALA A 22 -10.76 26.82 17.68
CA ALA A 22 -9.79 26.60 16.63
C ALA A 22 -9.87 25.13 16.29
N GLN A 23 -10.65 24.80 15.26
CA GLN A 23 -10.71 23.47 14.68
C GLN A 23 -9.31 23.24 14.09
N THR A 24 -8.42 22.70 14.90
CA THR A 24 -7.10 22.27 14.43
C THR A 24 -7.35 21.24 13.34
N LYS A 25 -7.08 21.65 12.10
CA LYS A 25 -7.17 20.73 10.97
C LYS A 25 -6.28 19.52 11.32
N PRO A 26 -6.83 18.31 11.38
CA PRO A 26 -6.02 17.15 11.76
C PRO A 26 -4.85 17.01 10.78
N GLU A 27 -3.63 17.08 11.30
CA GLU A 27 -2.43 16.89 10.51
C GLU A 27 -2.26 15.40 10.18
N PHE A 28 -2.00 15.08 8.91
CA PHE A 28 -1.67 13.72 8.50
C PHE A 28 -0.18 13.44 8.77
N ARG A 29 0.10 12.47 9.63
CA ARG A 29 1.45 11.99 9.95
C ARG A 29 1.52 10.51 9.65
N GLY A 30 1.90 10.19 8.42
CA GLY A 30 2.00 8.82 7.91
C GLY A 30 3.42 8.28 7.99
N VAL A 31 3.53 6.95 8.12
CA VAL A 31 4.79 6.22 8.00
C VAL A 31 4.61 5.05 7.02
N TRP A 32 5.60 4.84 6.16
CA TRP A 32 5.63 3.71 5.25
C TRP A 32 6.23 2.49 5.93
N VAL A 33 5.64 1.31 5.63
CA VAL A 33 6.13 0.00 6.08
C VAL A 33 6.26 -0.87 4.83
N ALA A 34 7.49 -1.06 4.38
CA ALA A 34 7.80 -1.86 3.19
C ALA A 34 7.96 -3.33 3.56
N THR A 35 7.27 -4.20 2.83
CA THR A 35 7.34 -5.66 3.01
C THR A 35 8.24 -6.33 1.97
N VAL A 36 8.45 -5.69 0.81
CA VAL A 36 9.38 -6.18 -0.21
C VAL A 36 10.77 -6.37 0.40
N GLU A 37 11.42 -7.50 0.11
CA GLU A 37 12.73 -7.85 0.67
C GLU A 37 12.79 -7.83 2.21
N ASN A 38 11.64 -7.85 2.88
CA ASN A 38 11.55 -7.75 4.33
C ASN A 38 12.25 -6.50 4.90
N ILE A 39 12.15 -5.35 4.19
CA ILE A 39 12.84 -4.11 4.58
C ILE A 39 12.41 -3.68 5.98
N ASP A 40 11.11 -3.58 6.23
CA ASP A 40 10.59 -3.12 7.52
C ASP A 40 9.83 -4.21 8.29
N TRP A 41 9.06 -5.05 7.59
CA TRP A 41 8.25 -6.11 8.19
C TRP A 41 7.85 -7.16 7.14
N PRO A 42 7.72 -8.46 7.55
CA PRO A 42 8.27 -9.06 8.77
C PRO A 42 9.79 -9.15 8.72
N THR A 43 10.44 -9.38 9.87
CA THR A 43 11.88 -9.65 9.90
C THR A 43 12.25 -10.78 8.96
N ALA A 44 13.30 -10.59 8.15
CA ALA A 44 13.74 -11.58 7.17
C ALA A 44 13.98 -12.96 7.82
N GLY A 45 13.40 -14.01 7.21
CA GLY A 45 13.46 -15.38 7.72
C GLY A 45 12.49 -15.69 8.86
N ASN A 46 11.77 -14.70 9.41
CA ASN A 46 10.70 -14.96 10.38
C ASN A 46 9.41 -15.39 9.65
N THR A 47 9.15 -16.69 9.62
CA THR A 47 7.95 -17.28 9.00
C THR A 47 6.88 -17.71 10.00
N ASN A 48 7.12 -17.48 11.31
CA ASN A 48 6.17 -17.80 12.37
C ASN A 48 5.13 -16.69 12.52
N SER A 49 3.86 -17.01 12.34
CA SER A 49 2.76 -16.04 12.37
C SER A 49 2.61 -15.28 13.69
N ASP A 50 2.87 -15.92 14.82
CA ASP A 50 2.72 -15.27 16.12
C ASP A 50 3.85 -14.27 16.37
N LEU A 51 5.08 -14.61 15.98
CA LEU A 51 6.20 -13.67 16.04
C LEU A 51 6.01 -12.50 15.07
N GLN A 52 5.49 -12.74 13.86
CA GLN A 52 5.16 -11.66 12.91
C GLN A 52 4.12 -10.69 13.48
N LYS A 53 3.08 -11.20 14.13
CA LYS A 53 2.07 -10.37 14.83
C LYS A 53 2.69 -9.54 15.95
N GLU A 54 3.56 -10.14 16.76
CA GLU A 54 4.27 -9.43 17.83
C GLU A 54 5.16 -8.32 17.28
N GLU A 55 5.91 -8.58 16.20
CA GLU A 55 6.73 -7.57 15.53
C GLU A 55 5.89 -6.40 15.05
N PHE A 56 4.76 -6.69 14.39
CA PHE A 56 3.86 -5.64 13.90
C PHE A 56 3.26 -4.81 15.04
N ILE A 57 2.87 -5.44 16.15
CA ILE A 57 2.38 -4.73 17.34
C ILE A 57 3.47 -3.83 17.93
N LYS A 58 4.73 -4.28 17.99
CA LYS A 58 5.87 -3.47 18.47
C LYS A 58 6.07 -2.24 17.57
N LEU A 59 6.01 -2.43 16.25
CA LEU A 59 6.10 -1.37 15.24
C LEU A 59 4.96 -0.35 15.43
N LEU A 60 3.72 -0.79 15.55
CA LEU A 60 2.56 0.06 15.81
C LEU A 60 2.72 0.90 17.08
N ASN A 61 3.12 0.25 18.19
CA ASN A 61 3.31 0.93 19.48
C ASN A 61 4.43 1.99 19.42
N LEU A 62 5.50 1.72 18.66
CA LEU A 62 6.57 2.68 18.42
C LEU A 62 6.06 3.92 17.69
N HIS A 63 5.36 3.71 16.57
CA HIS A 63 4.86 4.81 15.75
C HIS A 63 3.77 5.62 16.45
N GLN A 64 2.86 4.97 17.18
CA GLN A 64 1.85 5.67 17.98
C GLN A 64 2.48 6.59 19.03
N ARG A 65 3.52 6.13 19.75
CA ARG A 65 4.24 6.95 20.73
C ARG A 65 4.94 8.16 20.10
N ASN A 66 5.34 8.04 18.84
CA ASN A 66 5.96 9.13 18.07
C ASN A 66 4.92 10.05 17.39
N GLY A 67 3.63 9.89 17.72
CA GLY A 67 2.56 10.75 17.21
C GLY A 67 2.15 10.47 15.76
N ILE A 68 2.56 9.35 15.18
CA ILE A 68 2.09 8.89 13.87
C ILE A 68 0.61 8.51 13.98
N ASN A 69 -0.19 8.90 13.00
CA ASN A 69 -1.63 8.65 12.97
C ASN A 69 -2.10 7.89 11.72
N ALA A 70 -1.19 7.49 10.83
CA ALA A 70 -1.48 6.65 9.69
C ALA A 70 -0.31 5.71 9.37
N LEU A 71 -0.60 4.42 9.13
CA LEU A 71 0.35 3.47 8.57
C LEU A 71 0.04 3.22 7.10
N ILE A 72 1.07 3.29 6.27
CA ILE A 72 1.01 2.97 4.84
C ILE A 72 1.78 1.68 4.65
N VAL A 73 1.08 0.54 4.67
CA VAL A 73 1.69 -0.80 4.68
C VAL A 73 1.64 -1.44 3.32
N GLN A 74 2.78 -1.92 2.83
CA GLN A 74 2.87 -2.61 1.56
C GLN A 74 2.26 -4.02 1.65
N ILE A 75 1.04 -4.17 1.14
CA ILE A 75 0.29 -5.44 1.16
C ILE A 75 0.40 -6.24 -0.14
N ARG A 76 0.90 -5.59 -1.20
CA ARG A 76 1.10 -6.17 -2.52
C ARG A 76 2.41 -5.66 -3.13
N PRO A 77 3.54 -6.27 -2.81
CA PRO A 77 4.86 -5.82 -3.29
C PRO A 77 5.14 -6.19 -4.76
N CYS A 78 4.71 -7.39 -5.22
CA CYS A 78 4.96 -7.90 -6.58
C CYS A 78 3.91 -8.95 -6.95
N THR A 79 2.81 -8.63 -7.58
CA THR A 79 1.74 -9.59 -7.96
C THR A 79 1.61 -10.81 -7.01
N ASP A 80 1.86 -10.56 -5.75
CA ASP A 80 1.71 -11.48 -4.63
C ASP A 80 1.18 -10.70 -3.41
N ALA A 81 0.56 -11.37 -2.47
CA ALA A 81 -0.28 -10.74 -1.47
C ALA A 81 0.11 -11.10 -0.04
N PHE A 82 -0.04 -10.13 0.88
CA PHE A 82 -0.03 -10.31 2.33
C PHE A 82 -1.44 -10.52 2.91
N TYR A 83 -2.32 -11.12 2.10
CA TYR A 83 -3.71 -11.45 2.45
C TYR A 83 -4.20 -12.61 1.59
N PRO A 84 -5.28 -13.34 1.98
CA PRO A 84 -5.84 -14.41 1.16
C PRO A 84 -6.53 -13.82 -0.09
N SER A 85 -5.72 -13.53 -1.12
CA SER A 85 -6.17 -12.99 -2.40
C SER A 85 -6.84 -14.07 -3.24
N GLN A 86 -7.88 -13.68 -4.01
CA GLN A 86 -8.51 -14.54 -5.00
C GLN A 86 -7.76 -14.49 -6.36
N PHE A 87 -6.83 -13.55 -6.52
CA PHE A 87 -6.13 -13.27 -7.77
C PHE A 87 -4.66 -13.67 -7.74
N GLU A 88 -4.01 -13.54 -6.59
CA GLU A 88 -2.56 -13.58 -6.48
C GLU A 88 -2.09 -14.52 -5.37
N PRO A 89 -0.94 -15.16 -5.53
CA PRO A 89 -0.40 -16.06 -4.51
C PRO A 89 0.04 -15.30 -3.26
N TRP A 90 0.18 -16.01 -2.15
CA TRP A 90 0.84 -15.51 -0.95
C TRP A 90 2.27 -15.05 -1.25
N SER A 91 2.68 -13.93 -0.67
CA SER A 91 4.02 -13.39 -0.88
C SER A 91 5.11 -14.26 -0.28
N GLN A 92 6.23 -14.38 -1.01
CA GLN A 92 7.42 -15.06 -0.50
C GLN A 92 8.03 -14.37 0.72
N TRP A 93 7.88 -13.06 0.83
CA TRP A 93 8.42 -12.29 1.97
C TRP A 93 7.60 -12.47 3.26
N LEU A 94 6.40 -13.03 3.16
CA LEU A 94 5.60 -13.38 4.33
C LEU A 94 6.00 -14.76 4.89
N THR A 95 6.22 -15.74 4.01
CA THR A 95 6.33 -17.16 4.40
C THR A 95 7.62 -17.83 3.95
N GLY A 96 8.52 -17.09 3.27
CA GLY A 96 9.75 -17.64 2.67
C GLY A 96 9.51 -18.34 1.34
N LYS A 97 8.25 -18.61 0.96
CA LYS A 97 7.91 -19.30 -0.29
C LYS A 97 6.60 -18.75 -0.87
N GLN A 98 6.64 -18.24 -2.10
CA GLN A 98 5.46 -17.73 -2.77
C GLN A 98 4.38 -18.81 -2.95
N GLY A 99 3.13 -18.46 -2.65
CA GLY A 99 1.98 -19.36 -2.72
C GLY A 99 1.75 -20.18 -1.46
N GLN A 100 2.62 -20.14 -0.48
CA GLN A 100 2.44 -20.82 0.81
C GLN A 100 1.71 -19.89 1.79
N PRO A 101 0.57 -20.30 2.39
CA PRO A 101 -0.10 -19.53 3.43
C PRO A 101 0.74 -19.43 4.71
N PRO A 102 0.52 -18.41 5.55
CA PRO A 102 1.19 -18.31 6.86
C PRO A 102 0.79 -19.45 7.80
N PHE A 103 1.71 -19.81 8.71
CA PHE A 103 1.48 -20.84 9.69
C PHE A 103 1.95 -20.41 11.10
N PRO A 104 1.09 -20.52 12.13
CA PRO A 104 -0.35 -20.81 12.07
C PRO A 104 -1.12 -19.88 11.14
N TYR A 105 -2.19 -20.36 10.50
CA TYR A 105 -2.94 -19.57 9.55
C TYR A 105 -3.57 -18.33 10.20
N TYR A 106 -3.43 -17.18 9.55
CA TYR A 106 -4.15 -15.95 9.84
C TYR A 106 -4.28 -15.11 8.57
N ASP A 107 -5.11 -14.09 8.59
CA ASP A 107 -5.16 -13.05 7.57
C ASP A 107 -4.32 -11.86 8.04
N PRO A 108 -3.10 -11.65 7.48
CA PRO A 108 -2.24 -10.54 7.88
C PRO A 108 -2.87 -9.18 7.68
N LEU A 109 -3.58 -8.96 6.56
CA LEU A 109 -4.18 -7.66 6.26
C LEU A 109 -5.30 -7.33 7.25
N GLU A 110 -6.19 -8.28 7.52
CA GLU A 110 -7.25 -8.10 8.52
C GLU A 110 -6.67 -7.82 9.91
N PHE A 111 -5.64 -8.56 10.30
CA PHE A 111 -4.94 -8.36 11.57
C PHE A 111 -4.32 -6.96 11.66
N MET A 112 -3.58 -6.54 10.62
CA MET A 112 -2.90 -5.24 10.57
C MET A 112 -3.90 -4.08 10.66
N ILE A 113 -5.01 -4.15 9.92
CA ILE A 113 -6.08 -3.14 9.96
C ILE A 113 -6.67 -3.05 11.38
N LYS A 114 -7.08 -4.19 11.96
CA LYS A 114 -7.68 -4.23 13.31
C LYS A 114 -6.75 -3.65 14.36
N GLU A 115 -5.48 -4.01 14.35
CA GLU A 115 -4.51 -3.52 15.34
C GLU A 115 -4.18 -2.03 15.16
N THR A 116 -4.18 -1.53 13.91
CA THR A 116 -3.99 -0.11 13.60
C THR A 116 -5.19 0.71 14.09
N HIS A 117 -6.41 0.29 13.76
CA HIS A 117 -7.64 0.97 14.17
C HIS A 117 -7.84 0.97 15.71
N LYS A 118 -7.48 -0.11 16.43
CA LYS A 118 -7.50 -0.14 17.91
C LYS A 118 -6.67 0.98 18.54
N ARG A 119 -5.69 1.53 17.82
CA ARG A 119 -4.81 2.61 18.27
C ARG A 119 -5.24 3.99 17.77
N GLY A 120 -6.41 4.07 17.11
CA GLY A 120 -6.93 5.31 16.53
C GLY A 120 -6.11 5.81 15.34
N MET A 121 -5.38 4.93 14.66
CA MET A 121 -4.58 5.25 13.48
C MET A 121 -5.28 4.75 12.21
N SER A 122 -5.09 5.43 11.09
CA SER A 122 -5.56 5.02 9.77
C SER A 122 -4.64 3.97 9.15
N PHE A 123 -5.22 3.00 8.43
CA PHE A 123 -4.50 1.98 7.67
C PHE A 123 -4.64 2.22 6.17
N HIS A 124 -3.54 2.55 5.50
CA HIS A 124 -3.47 2.70 4.06
C HIS A 124 -2.82 1.47 3.44
N ALA A 125 -3.56 0.79 2.56
CA ALA A 125 -3.06 -0.37 1.85
C ALA A 125 -2.16 0.07 0.68
N TRP A 126 -0.84 -0.12 0.82
CA TRP A 126 0.11 0.18 -0.25
C TRP A 126 0.25 -1.02 -1.17
N MET A 127 0.05 -0.77 -2.46
CA MET A 127 0.16 -1.76 -3.53
C MET A 127 1.09 -1.22 -4.61
N ASN A 128 2.10 -2.00 -5.02
CA ASN A 128 2.81 -1.72 -6.26
C ASN A 128 1.95 -2.23 -7.43
N PRO A 129 1.45 -1.36 -8.33
CA PRO A 129 0.44 -1.79 -9.31
C PRO A 129 1.02 -2.64 -10.44
N TYR A 130 2.27 -2.44 -10.85
CA TYR A 130 2.77 -3.03 -12.10
C TYR A 130 3.99 -3.95 -11.95
N ARG A 131 4.70 -3.93 -10.83
CA ARG A 131 5.82 -4.86 -10.64
C ARG A 131 5.31 -6.28 -10.45
N ALA A 132 5.73 -7.20 -11.34
CA ALA A 132 5.31 -8.59 -11.31
C ALA A 132 6.34 -9.53 -10.71
N VAL A 133 7.61 -9.43 -11.10
CA VAL A 133 8.71 -10.21 -10.54
C VAL A 133 9.80 -9.26 -10.08
N PHE A 134 10.20 -9.38 -8.81
CA PHE A 134 11.18 -8.49 -8.22
C PHE A 134 12.59 -8.74 -8.74
N ASN A 135 12.98 -10.03 -8.90
CA ASN A 135 14.29 -10.40 -9.42
C ASN A 135 14.18 -11.65 -10.28
N ILE A 136 14.39 -11.49 -11.59
CA ILE A 136 14.32 -12.59 -12.57
C ILE A 136 15.45 -13.58 -12.30
N GLY A 137 15.10 -14.87 -12.21
CA GLY A 137 16.07 -15.94 -11.93
C GLY A 137 16.39 -16.16 -10.46
N VAL A 138 15.99 -15.25 -9.56
CA VAL A 138 16.15 -15.38 -8.10
C VAL A 138 14.80 -15.58 -7.41
N SER A 139 13.79 -14.77 -7.75
CA SER A 139 12.44 -14.90 -7.18
C SER A 139 11.79 -16.21 -7.62
N ALA A 140 11.45 -17.06 -6.65
CA ALA A 140 10.72 -18.30 -6.91
C ALA A 140 9.24 -17.99 -7.10
N ILE A 141 8.75 -18.07 -8.34
CA ILE A 141 7.36 -17.83 -8.70
C ILE A 141 6.52 -19.09 -8.58
N SER A 142 5.36 -19.01 -7.91
CA SER A 142 4.42 -20.14 -7.79
C SER A 142 3.87 -20.58 -9.15
N ALA A 143 3.33 -21.79 -9.22
CA ALA A 143 2.71 -22.33 -10.44
C ALA A 143 1.47 -21.52 -10.86
N THR A 144 0.78 -20.91 -9.91
CA THR A 144 -0.43 -20.10 -10.12
C THR A 144 -0.15 -18.61 -10.33
N HIS A 145 1.12 -18.20 -10.41
CA HIS A 145 1.46 -16.80 -10.61
C HIS A 145 0.99 -16.29 -11.97
N ILE A 146 0.44 -15.07 -12.00
CA ILE A 146 -0.19 -14.50 -13.20
C ILE A 146 0.76 -14.42 -14.41
N THR A 147 2.07 -14.26 -14.21
CA THR A 147 3.05 -14.27 -15.30
C THR A 147 3.14 -15.61 -16.02
N ARG A 148 2.74 -16.71 -15.36
CA ARG A 148 2.67 -18.05 -15.98
C ARG A 148 1.35 -18.27 -16.71
N LEU A 149 0.28 -17.68 -16.19
CA LEU A 149 -1.07 -17.83 -16.76
C LEU A 149 -1.28 -16.92 -17.98
N HIS A 150 -0.72 -15.71 -17.96
CA HIS A 150 -0.85 -14.70 -19.00
C HIS A 150 0.50 -14.07 -19.35
N PRO A 151 1.46 -14.83 -19.91
CA PRO A 151 2.82 -14.35 -20.15
C PRO A 151 2.89 -13.12 -21.09
N THR A 152 1.90 -12.96 -21.98
CA THR A 152 1.82 -11.83 -22.93
C THR A 152 1.44 -10.50 -22.30
N TRP A 153 1.07 -10.48 -21.02
CA TRP A 153 0.75 -9.24 -20.29
C TRP A 153 1.97 -8.56 -19.69
N PHE A 154 3.17 -9.14 -19.86
CA PHE A 154 4.35 -8.76 -19.13
C PHE A 154 5.53 -8.42 -20.03
N LEU A 155 6.33 -7.47 -19.55
CA LEU A 155 7.56 -7.00 -20.17
C LEU A 155 8.72 -7.14 -19.17
N ASN A 156 9.86 -7.63 -19.66
CA ASN A 156 11.08 -7.68 -18.86
C ASN A 156 11.91 -6.42 -19.09
N TYR A 157 12.35 -5.78 -17.98
CA TYR A 157 13.20 -4.61 -18.03
C TYR A 157 14.24 -4.68 -16.90
N GLY A 158 15.51 -4.73 -17.28
CA GLY A 158 16.59 -5.03 -16.35
C GLY A 158 16.45 -6.45 -15.79
N ASP A 159 16.47 -6.54 -14.49
CA ASP A 159 16.33 -7.78 -13.70
C ASP A 159 14.89 -8.03 -13.20
N LYS A 160 13.92 -7.24 -13.67
CA LYS A 160 12.54 -7.27 -13.19
C LYS A 160 11.55 -7.55 -14.31
N THR A 161 10.37 -8.06 -13.94
CA THR A 161 9.24 -8.20 -14.83
C THR A 161 8.12 -7.26 -14.38
N TYR A 162 7.52 -6.57 -15.32
CA TYR A 162 6.42 -5.62 -15.10
C TYR A 162 5.21 -6.01 -15.94
N PHE A 163 4.02 -5.67 -15.47
CA PHE A 163 2.89 -5.61 -16.39
C PHE A 163 3.19 -4.61 -17.50
N ASP A 164 2.71 -4.92 -18.69
CA ASP A 164 2.65 -3.95 -19.80
C ASP A 164 1.53 -2.93 -19.53
N PRO A 165 1.84 -1.66 -19.22
CA PRO A 165 0.80 -0.68 -18.89
C PRO A 165 -0.16 -0.40 -20.04
N GLY A 166 0.27 -0.62 -21.29
CA GLY A 166 -0.57 -0.48 -22.46
C GLY A 166 -1.53 -1.66 -22.71
N ASN A 167 -1.35 -2.77 -22.01
CA ASN A 167 -2.21 -3.93 -22.15
C ASN A 167 -3.52 -3.76 -21.38
N LYS A 168 -4.66 -3.70 -22.09
CA LYS A 168 -5.99 -3.44 -21.50
C LYS A 168 -6.45 -4.52 -20.53
N GLU A 169 -6.12 -5.77 -20.78
CA GLU A 169 -6.47 -6.88 -19.88
C GLU A 169 -5.64 -6.82 -18.58
N ALA A 170 -4.35 -6.45 -18.69
CA ALA A 170 -3.51 -6.21 -17.53
C ALA A 170 -4.04 -5.05 -16.66
N GLN A 171 -4.42 -3.92 -17.27
CA GLN A 171 -5.04 -2.79 -16.57
C GLN A 171 -6.30 -3.23 -15.80
N LYS A 172 -7.20 -3.97 -16.48
CA LYS A 172 -8.42 -4.48 -15.86
C LYS A 172 -8.15 -5.46 -14.72
N TYR A 173 -7.15 -6.32 -14.88
CA TYR A 173 -6.72 -7.25 -13.83
C TYR A 173 -6.25 -6.49 -12.59
N VAL A 174 -5.35 -5.53 -12.73
CA VAL A 174 -4.84 -4.71 -11.62
C VAL A 174 -5.99 -3.95 -10.93
N ALA A 175 -6.91 -3.37 -11.70
CA ALA A 175 -8.10 -2.71 -11.15
C ALA A 175 -8.99 -3.69 -10.33
N ASN A 176 -9.13 -4.94 -10.78
CA ASN A 176 -9.89 -5.96 -10.05
C ASN A 176 -9.20 -6.39 -8.74
N VAL A 177 -7.87 -6.46 -8.72
CA VAL A 177 -7.10 -6.73 -7.49
C VAL A 177 -7.33 -5.61 -6.46
N VAL A 178 -7.28 -4.34 -6.87
CA VAL A 178 -7.60 -3.21 -6.00
C VAL A 178 -9.05 -3.27 -5.51
N LYS A 179 -9.99 -3.53 -6.42
CA LYS A 179 -11.41 -3.68 -6.09
C LYS A 179 -11.65 -4.78 -5.06
N ASP A 180 -10.97 -5.92 -5.16
CA ASP A 180 -11.06 -7.03 -4.20
C ASP A 180 -10.70 -6.55 -2.79
N VAL A 181 -9.59 -5.82 -2.64
CA VAL A 181 -9.14 -5.30 -1.35
C VAL A 181 -10.16 -4.32 -0.77
N VAL A 182 -10.57 -3.30 -1.52
CA VAL A 182 -11.50 -2.27 -0.99
C VAL A 182 -12.91 -2.80 -0.73
N THR A 183 -13.26 -3.93 -1.34
CA THR A 183 -14.58 -4.56 -1.10
C THR A 183 -14.57 -5.43 0.15
N ARG A 184 -13.45 -6.10 0.44
CA ARG A 184 -13.38 -7.10 1.52
C ARG A 184 -12.80 -6.57 2.83
N TYR A 185 -12.00 -5.51 2.77
CA TYR A 185 -11.25 -5.01 3.93
C TYR A 185 -11.59 -3.56 4.24
N ALA A 186 -11.62 -3.23 5.52
CA ALA A 186 -11.89 -1.87 6.03
C ALA A 186 -10.61 -1.00 5.97
N VAL A 187 -10.01 -0.89 4.78
CA VAL A 187 -8.87 0.03 4.56
C VAL A 187 -9.34 1.46 4.49
N ASP A 188 -8.58 2.40 5.05
CA ASP A 188 -8.92 3.83 5.01
C ASP A 188 -8.51 4.48 3.69
N ALA A 189 -7.48 3.93 3.03
CA ALA A 189 -7.05 4.37 1.70
C ALA A 189 -6.28 3.27 0.96
N ILE A 190 -6.23 3.40 -0.37
CA ILE A 190 -5.26 2.71 -1.22
C ILE A 190 -4.13 3.69 -1.50
N HIS A 191 -2.90 3.20 -1.43
CA HIS A 191 -1.69 3.94 -1.73
C HIS A 191 -0.91 3.23 -2.85
N PHE A 192 -0.54 3.97 -3.88
CA PHE A 192 0.39 3.49 -4.90
C PHE A 192 1.73 4.20 -4.73
N ASP A 193 2.82 3.47 -4.98
CA ASP A 193 4.13 4.08 -5.16
C ASP A 193 4.28 4.68 -6.58
N ASP A 194 5.43 5.22 -6.88
CA ASP A 194 5.71 5.89 -8.16
C ASP A 194 6.26 4.96 -9.25
N TYR A 195 6.26 3.64 -9.02
CA TYR A 195 6.78 2.64 -9.96
C TYR A 195 5.72 2.19 -10.99
N PHE A 196 5.04 3.11 -11.63
CA PHE A 196 4.13 2.80 -12.74
C PHE A 196 4.92 2.37 -13.97
N TYR A 197 5.90 3.18 -14.38
CA TYR A 197 7.02 2.76 -15.21
C TYR A 197 8.26 2.60 -14.34
N PRO A 198 9.17 1.66 -14.68
CA PRO A 198 10.42 1.53 -13.95
C PRO A 198 11.34 2.73 -14.20
N TYR A 199 12.24 3.03 -13.26
CA TYR A 199 13.30 4.00 -13.48
C TYR A 199 14.13 3.61 -14.71
N ARG A 200 14.49 4.62 -15.52
CA ARG A 200 15.23 4.39 -16.76
C ARG A 200 16.59 3.78 -16.50
N LEU A 201 16.89 2.71 -17.24
CA LEU A 201 18.22 2.11 -17.30
C LEU A 201 18.99 2.76 -18.44
N ALA A 202 20.28 3.10 -18.19
CA ALA A 202 21.13 3.71 -19.20
C ALA A 202 21.21 2.85 -20.48
N GLY A 203 20.88 3.44 -21.61
CA GLY A 203 20.91 2.77 -22.92
C GLY A 203 19.81 1.76 -23.15
N LYS A 204 18.77 1.69 -22.31
CA LYS A 204 17.62 0.79 -22.51
C LYS A 204 16.33 1.57 -22.48
N GLU A 205 15.52 1.43 -23.51
CA GLU A 205 14.12 1.86 -23.51
C GLU A 205 13.23 0.76 -22.92
N PHE A 206 12.10 1.17 -22.30
CA PHE A 206 11.10 0.21 -21.86
C PHE A 206 10.44 -0.42 -23.09
N PRO A 207 10.27 -1.74 -23.18
CA PRO A 207 9.93 -2.44 -24.45
C PRO A 207 8.42 -2.45 -24.72
N ASP A 208 7.73 -1.32 -24.61
CA ASP A 208 6.28 -1.15 -24.78
C ASP A 208 5.82 -0.71 -26.18
N ASP A 209 6.72 -0.69 -27.17
CA ASP A 209 6.43 -0.24 -28.53
C ASP A 209 5.25 -0.96 -29.20
N ASN A 210 5.05 -2.25 -28.90
CA ASN A 210 3.92 -3.01 -29.45
C ASN A 210 2.59 -2.48 -28.91
N SER A 211 2.51 -2.29 -27.59
CA SER A 211 1.32 -1.78 -26.93
C SER A 211 1.02 -0.34 -27.35
N TYR A 212 2.07 0.50 -27.48
CA TYR A 212 1.92 1.84 -28.01
C TYR A 212 1.34 1.83 -29.44
N ARG A 213 1.88 1.02 -30.36
CA ARG A 213 1.34 0.92 -31.73
C ARG A 213 -0.11 0.47 -31.78
N GLN A 214 -0.52 -0.40 -30.87
CA GLN A 214 -1.88 -0.94 -30.82
C GLN A 214 -2.86 -0.01 -30.11
N ASN A 215 -2.43 0.72 -29.10
CA ASN A 215 -3.30 1.43 -28.15
C ASN A 215 -3.00 2.93 -28.02
N GLY A 216 -2.05 3.48 -28.78
CA GLY A 216 -1.62 4.86 -28.68
C GLY A 216 -2.65 5.90 -29.11
N ASN A 217 -3.70 5.48 -29.83
CA ASN A 217 -4.86 6.30 -30.22
C ASN A 217 -4.50 7.66 -30.84
N GLY A 218 -3.39 7.70 -31.59
CA GLY A 218 -2.92 8.93 -32.24
C GLY A 218 -2.10 9.86 -31.36
N LEU A 219 -1.88 9.52 -30.08
CA LEU A 219 -0.94 10.23 -29.21
C LEU A 219 0.50 9.96 -29.65
N ASN A 220 1.41 10.90 -29.40
CA ASN A 220 2.83 10.58 -29.46
C ASN A 220 3.23 9.72 -28.23
N LYS A 221 4.38 9.02 -28.31
CA LYS A 221 4.77 8.06 -27.29
C LYS A 221 5.04 8.71 -25.91
N ASN A 222 5.40 9.98 -25.85
CA ASN A 222 5.63 10.66 -24.58
C ASN A 222 4.32 11.08 -23.89
N ASP A 223 3.24 11.22 -24.66
CA ASP A 223 1.92 11.63 -24.16
C ASP A 223 1.01 10.42 -23.91
N TRP A 224 1.43 9.24 -24.41
CA TRP A 224 0.72 7.98 -24.21
C TRP A 224 1.11 7.31 -22.90
#